data_58e3a2b87bcd2b72101fdad2a5c6f0a0
#
_entry.id   58e3a2b87bcd2b72101fdad2a5c6f0a0
#
_cell.length_a   1.000
_cell.length_b   1.000
_cell.length_c   1.000
_cell.angle_alpha   90.00
_cell.angle_beta   90.00
_cell.angle_gamma   90.00
#
_symmetry.space_group_name_H-M   'P 1'
#
loop_
_entity.id
_entity.type
_entity.pdbx_description
1 polymer ?
#
loop_
_entity_poly.entity_id
_entity_poly.type
_entity_poly.pdbx_seq_one_letter_code
_entity_poly.pdbx_strand_id
1 'polypeptide(L)'
;DDAALEQRIAPHRKAPMLTTLAIAQYRSLHALVVPMARLNLVVGANGSGKSSLYRALRLLAETAQGGVVSALAREGGLQSTLWAGPETLSARMRRGEVPIEGGPRQQPVSLKLGFAGEDFGYAIDLGLPAPSRSLFAHDPEIKREVIWGGPFLRLGNTLVDRRGALVRVRDGRDWRVAGEHLNPFESLFGQIADPRNAPEVLQLRETIRGWRFYDHFRADADAPARLPQLGTRTPVLSHDGHDLAAAWATIREIGDVEALDAAVADAFPGARVEVLVEGGRFSLQFRQHGLLRPLSAAELSDGTLRYLLWIAALHTRSAISLANSLA
;
A
#
# COMPACT_ATOMS: atom_id res chain seq x y z
N ASP A 1 -5.21 40.30 13.21
CA ASP A 1 -3.96 39.54 12.93
C ASP A 1 -4.21 38.14 12.33
N ASP A 2 -5.31 38.05 11.57
CA ASP A 2 -5.63 36.80 10.86
C ASP A 2 -4.72 36.53 9.63
N ALA A 3 -4.10 37.55 9.08
CA ALA A 3 -3.18 37.42 7.95
C ALA A 3 -1.86 36.65 8.27
N ALA A 4 -1.49 36.57 9.54
CA ALA A 4 -0.30 35.85 10.00
C ALA A 4 -0.55 34.34 10.22
N LEU A 5 -1.81 33.94 10.30
CA LEU A 5 -2.19 32.51 10.44
C LEU A 5 -2.26 31.80 9.07
N GLU A 6 -2.60 32.51 8.00
CA GLU A 6 -2.68 31.96 6.65
C GLU A 6 -1.32 31.65 6.03
N GLN A 7 -0.24 32.28 6.46
CA GLN A 7 1.12 32.05 5.96
C GLN A 7 1.83 30.81 6.55
N ARG A 8 1.21 30.07 7.47
CA ARG A 8 1.77 28.85 8.08
C ARG A 8 1.19 27.54 7.54
N ILE A 9 0.39 27.55 6.49
CA ILE A 9 0.08 26.34 5.76
C ILE A 9 1.32 26.02 4.91
N ALA A 10 2.13 25.10 5.44
CA ALA A 10 3.33 24.62 4.78
C ALA A 10 3.01 24.24 3.32
N PRO A 11 3.89 24.57 2.35
CA PRO A 11 3.67 24.22 0.95
C PRO A 11 3.38 22.73 0.85
N HIS A 12 2.40 22.36 0.02
CA HIS A 12 2.00 20.98 -0.24
C HIS A 12 3.24 20.09 -0.33
N ARG A 13 3.54 19.35 0.76
CA ARG A 13 4.56 18.32 0.69
C ARG A 13 4.14 17.40 -0.44
N LYS A 14 4.92 17.32 -1.50
CA LYS A 14 4.75 16.29 -2.54
C LYS A 14 4.56 14.97 -1.82
N ALA A 15 3.52 14.22 -2.19
CA ALA A 15 3.33 12.88 -1.65
C ALA A 15 4.63 12.09 -1.79
N PRO A 16 5.10 11.42 -0.74
CA PRO A 16 6.37 10.69 -0.79
C PRO A 16 6.28 9.64 -1.89
N MET A 17 7.19 9.73 -2.85
CA MET A 17 7.22 8.85 -4.01
C MET A 17 8.08 7.63 -3.70
N LEU A 18 7.57 6.43 -3.97
CA LEU A 18 8.38 5.22 -4.02
C LEU A 18 9.30 5.29 -5.23
N THR A 19 10.60 5.17 -5.01
CA THR A 19 11.62 5.15 -6.07
C THR A 19 12.10 3.74 -6.39
N THR A 20 11.98 2.82 -5.42
CA THR A 20 12.42 1.43 -5.58
C THR A 20 11.56 0.51 -4.72
N LEU A 21 11.23 -0.65 -5.26
CA LEU A 21 10.64 -1.78 -4.54
C LEU A 21 11.56 -2.98 -4.63
N ALA A 22 11.85 -3.64 -3.50
CA ALA A 22 12.68 -4.82 -3.42
C ALA A 22 11.94 -5.97 -2.74
N ILE A 23 11.96 -7.16 -3.37
CA ILE A 23 11.27 -8.36 -2.90
C ILE A 23 12.22 -9.54 -3.08
N ALA A 24 12.38 -10.37 -2.05
CA ALA A 24 13.14 -11.60 -2.17
C ALA A 24 12.43 -12.76 -1.46
N GLN A 25 12.43 -13.92 -2.10
CA GLN A 25 11.90 -15.18 -1.60
C GLN A 25 10.39 -15.17 -1.32
N TYR A 26 9.61 -14.45 -2.14
CA TYR A 26 8.16 -14.34 -1.97
C TYR A 26 7.40 -14.96 -3.14
N ARG A 27 6.66 -16.04 -2.90
CA ARG A 27 5.79 -16.74 -3.88
C ARG A 27 6.52 -17.07 -5.19
N SER A 28 6.14 -16.43 -6.29
CA SER A 28 6.79 -16.55 -7.61
C SER A 28 7.97 -15.58 -7.80
N LEU A 29 8.29 -14.75 -6.81
CA LEU A 29 9.35 -13.75 -6.89
C LEU A 29 10.57 -14.22 -6.09
N HIS A 30 11.60 -14.72 -6.79
CA HIS A 30 12.84 -15.18 -6.15
C HIS A 30 13.67 -14.00 -5.64
N ALA A 31 13.99 -13.06 -6.52
CA ALA A 31 14.68 -11.83 -6.20
C ALA A 31 14.31 -10.78 -7.25
N LEU A 32 13.71 -9.68 -6.80
CA LEU A 32 13.24 -8.62 -7.66
C LEU A 32 13.58 -7.27 -7.06
N VAL A 33 14.19 -6.40 -7.83
CA VAL A 33 14.36 -4.98 -7.52
C VAL A 33 13.83 -4.19 -8.70
N VAL A 34 12.80 -3.38 -8.46
CA VAL A 34 12.11 -2.62 -9.49
C VAL A 34 12.24 -1.13 -9.19
N PRO A 35 12.76 -0.34 -10.13
CA PRO A 35 12.64 1.11 -10.06
C PRO A 35 11.17 1.50 -10.23
N MET A 36 10.71 2.44 -9.40
CA MET A 36 9.34 2.93 -9.40
C MET A 36 9.30 4.37 -9.90
N ALA A 37 8.27 4.68 -10.69
CA ALA A 37 7.95 6.02 -11.16
C ALA A 37 6.64 6.51 -10.51
N ARG A 38 6.19 7.72 -10.86
CA ARG A 38 4.91 8.28 -10.37
C ARG A 38 3.69 7.45 -10.81
N LEU A 39 3.76 6.87 -12.00
CA LEU A 39 2.78 5.92 -12.53
C LEU A 39 3.53 4.68 -13.02
N ASN A 40 3.09 3.52 -12.56
CA ASN A 40 3.67 2.23 -12.96
C ASN A 40 2.54 1.32 -13.45
N LEU A 41 2.71 0.79 -14.65
CA LEU A 41 1.81 -0.23 -15.20
C LEU A 41 2.56 -1.57 -15.23
N VAL A 42 2.03 -2.57 -14.50
CA VAL A 42 2.61 -3.91 -14.45
C VAL A 42 1.79 -4.84 -15.33
N VAL A 43 2.35 -5.24 -16.44
CA VAL A 43 1.74 -6.16 -17.40
C VAL A 43 2.51 -7.46 -17.53
N GLY A 44 1.86 -8.51 -17.98
CA GLY A 44 2.49 -9.83 -18.19
C GLY A 44 1.46 -10.95 -18.27
N ALA A 45 1.89 -12.13 -18.69
CA ALA A 45 1.07 -13.33 -18.78
C ALA A 45 0.51 -13.75 -17.40
N ASN A 46 -0.53 -14.59 -17.39
CA ASN A 46 -1.02 -15.19 -16.15
C ASN A 46 0.08 -16.04 -15.51
N GLY A 47 0.18 -15.97 -14.18
CA GLY A 47 1.26 -16.65 -13.44
C GLY A 47 2.61 -15.93 -13.42
N SER A 48 2.79 -14.80 -14.11
CA SER A 48 4.08 -14.06 -14.18
C SER A 48 4.51 -13.37 -12.87
N GLY A 49 3.66 -13.38 -11.84
CA GLY A 49 4.00 -12.76 -10.55
C GLY A 49 3.38 -11.38 -10.29
N LYS A 50 2.53 -10.86 -11.18
CA LYS A 50 1.84 -9.56 -11.00
C LYS A 50 1.12 -9.46 -9.64
N SER A 51 0.30 -10.45 -9.33
CA SER A 51 -0.41 -10.51 -8.05
C SER A 51 0.51 -10.69 -6.85
N SER A 52 1.66 -11.36 -7.03
CA SER A 52 2.67 -11.49 -5.97
C SER A 52 3.33 -10.15 -5.66
N LEU A 53 3.60 -9.33 -6.69
CA LEU A 53 4.12 -7.97 -6.51
C LEU A 53 3.15 -7.11 -5.68
N TYR A 54 1.87 -7.11 -6.07
CA TYR A 54 0.83 -6.36 -5.36
C TYR A 54 0.66 -6.81 -3.91
N ARG A 55 0.64 -8.13 -3.66
CA ARG A 55 0.55 -8.70 -2.31
C ARG A 55 1.77 -8.37 -1.45
N ALA A 56 2.97 -8.32 -2.03
CA ALA A 56 4.17 -7.91 -1.32
C ALA A 56 4.08 -6.46 -0.82
N LEU A 57 3.56 -5.54 -1.65
CA LEU A 57 3.28 -4.16 -1.24
C LEU A 57 2.24 -4.10 -0.13
N ARG A 58 1.18 -4.92 -0.23
CA ARG A 58 0.16 -5.01 0.82
C ARG A 58 0.73 -5.55 2.13
N LEU A 59 1.57 -6.57 2.07
CA LEU A 59 2.25 -7.11 3.25
C LEU A 59 3.18 -6.06 3.90
N LEU A 60 3.88 -5.24 3.10
CA LEU A 60 4.63 -4.09 3.61
C LEU A 60 3.72 -3.07 4.32
N ALA A 61 2.52 -2.81 3.79
CA ALA A 61 1.57 -1.92 4.45
C ALA A 61 1.09 -2.45 5.81
N GLU A 62 0.91 -3.75 5.93
CA GLU A 62 0.50 -4.40 7.19
C GLU A 62 1.55 -4.22 8.30
N THR A 63 2.82 -4.02 7.98
CA THR A 63 3.88 -3.76 8.99
C THR A 63 3.58 -2.51 9.82
N ALA A 64 3.08 -1.45 9.19
CA ALA A 64 2.74 -0.20 9.87
C ALA A 64 1.45 -0.28 10.71
N GLN A 65 0.70 -1.37 10.58
CA GLN A 65 -0.52 -1.65 11.32
C GLN A 65 -0.33 -2.72 12.38
N GLY A 66 0.90 -3.25 12.54
CA GLY A 66 1.23 -4.32 13.49
C GLY A 66 0.78 -5.72 13.04
N GLY A 67 0.25 -5.86 11.82
CA GLY A 67 -0.45 -7.05 11.35
C GLY A 67 0.36 -8.03 10.49
N VAL A 68 1.69 -7.97 10.46
CA VAL A 68 2.52 -8.75 9.52
C VAL A 68 2.35 -10.26 9.68
N VAL A 69 2.29 -10.77 10.91
CA VAL A 69 2.09 -12.21 11.18
C VAL A 69 0.68 -12.65 10.78
N SER A 70 -0.34 -11.88 11.18
CA SER A 70 -1.72 -12.17 10.82
C SER A 70 -1.98 -12.07 9.31
N ALA A 71 -1.29 -11.15 8.62
CA ALA A 71 -1.36 -11.04 7.17
C ALA A 71 -0.77 -12.28 6.48
N LEU A 72 0.38 -12.76 6.94
CA LEU A 72 0.97 -14.01 6.44
C LEU A 72 0.10 -15.23 6.77
N ALA A 73 -0.52 -15.27 7.95
CA ALA A 73 -1.45 -16.35 8.32
C ALA A 73 -2.65 -16.41 7.37
N ARG A 74 -3.23 -15.26 6.99
CA ARG A 74 -4.30 -15.18 5.97
C ARG A 74 -3.86 -15.69 4.59
N GLU A 75 -2.56 -15.64 4.31
CA GLU A 75 -1.98 -16.16 3.07
C GLU A 75 -1.56 -17.65 3.14
N GLY A 76 -1.84 -18.33 4.25
CA GLY A 76 -1.49 -19.74 4.49
C GLY A 76 -0.18 -19.93 5.28
N GLY A 77 0.30 -18.88 5.96
CA GLY A 77 1.52 -18.90 6.76
C GLY A 77 2.79 -18.62 5.96
N LEU A 78 3.90 -18.44 6.68
CA LEU A 78 5.18 -18.07 6.06
C LEU A 78 5.62 -19.09 5.00
N GLN A 79 5.51 -20.39 5.28
CA GLN A 79 5.96 -21.44 4.36
C GLN A 79 5.22 -21.40 3.02
N SER A 80 3.91 -21.14 3.02
CA SER A 80 3.08 -21.04 1.82
C SER A 80 3.37 -19.78 1.00
N THR A 81 3.96 -18.76 1.63
CA THR A 81 4.29 -17.49 0.99
C THR A 81 5.74 -17.41 0.50
N LEU A 82 6.58 -18.36 0.87
CA LEU A 82 7.96 -18.41 0.40
C LEU A 82 8.06 -18.81 -1.07
N TRP A 83 9.18 -18.44 -1.66
CA TRP A 83 9.57 -18.92 -2.98
C TRP A 83 9.56 -20.46 -3.04
N ALA A 84 8.75 -21.00 -3.96
CA ALA A 84 8.55 -22.43 -4.10
C ALA A 84 9.58 -23.11 -5.01
N GLY A 85 10.48 -22.35 -5.63
CA GLY A 85 11.55 -22.87 -6.49
C GLY A 85 12.83 -23.21 -5.72
N PRO A 86 13.88 -23.60 -6.44
CA PRO A 86 15.17 -23.94 -5.84
C PRO A 86 15.84 -22.71 -5.22
N GLU A 87 16.71 -22.92 -4.25
CA GLU A 87 17.48 -21.82 -3.62
C GLU A 87 18.35 -21.05 -4.61
N THR A 88 18.89 -21.74 -5.61
CA THR A 88 19.70 -21.15 -6.66
C THR A 88 19.16 -21.48 -8.03
N LEU A 89 18.97 -20.47 -8.86
CA LEU A 89 18.62 -20.62 -10.25
C LEU A 89 19.85 -20.42 -11.13
N SER A 90 20.28 -21.50 -11.81
CA SER A 90 21.36 -21.38 -12.79
C SER A 90 20.93 -20.52 -14.00
N ALA A 91 21.90 -19.99 -14.74
CA ALA A 91 21.60 -19.22 -15.94
C ALA A 91 20.82 -20.05 -16.98
N ARG A 92 21.07 -21.35 -17.08
CA ARG A 92 20.37 -22.25 -18.00
C ARG A 92 18.92 -22.52 -17.58
N MET A 93 18.65 -22.68 -16.26
CA MET A 93 17.29 -22.78 -15.74
C MET A 93 16.48 -21.52 -15.99
N ARG A 94 17.10 -20.33 -15.82
CA ARG A 94 16.45 -19.06 -16.09
C ARG A 94 16.09 -18.86 -17.56
N ARG A 95 16.89 -19.44 -18.48
CA ARG A 95 16.62 -19.39 -19.92
C ARG A 95 15.69 -20.51 -20.40
N GLY A 96 15.26 -21.41 -19.50
CA GLY A 96 14.40 -22.53 -19.87
C GLY A 96 15.11 -23.64 -20.66
N GLU A 97 16.45 -23.65 -20.69
CA GLU A 97 17.24 -24.65 -21.40
C GLU A 97 17.29 -26.00 -20.69
N VAL A 98 17.06 -25.99 -19.39
CA VAL A 98 17.00 -27.19 -18.54
C VAL A 98 15.85 -27.07 -17.55
N PRO A 99 15.27 -28.19 -17.08
CA PRO A 99 14.23 -28.18 -16.05
C PRO A 99 14.70 -27.44 -14.78
N ILE A 100 13.74 -26.87 -14.06
CA ILE A 100 13.99 -26.27 -12.75
C ILE A 100 14.04 -27.41 -11.73
N GLU A 101 15.21 -27.68 -11.19
CA GLU A 101 15.46 -28.70 -10.18
C GLU A 101 16.21 -28.10 -9.00
N GLY A 102 16.01 -28.67 -7.81
CA GLY A 102 16.69 -28.23 -6.58
C GLY A 102 16.70 -29.31 -5.52
N GLY A 103 17.70 -29.26 -4.67
CA GLY A 103 17.82 -30.12 -3.49
C GLY A 103 17.09 -29.54 -2.26
N PRO A 104 17.23 -30.19 -1.10
CA PRO A 104 16.76 -29.67 0.17
C PRO A 104 17.37 -28.29 0.44
N ARG A 105 16.56 -27.41 1.02
CA ARG A 105 17.00 -26.06 1.39
C ARG A 105 18.12 -26.10 2.43
N GLN A 106 19.22 -25.42 2.17
CA GLN A 106 20.39 -25.35 3.04
C GLN A 106 20.47 -24.03 3.82
N GLN A 107 19.89 -22.95 3.26
CA GLN A 107 19.90 -21.66 3.88
C GLN A 107 18.68 -21.46 4.80
N PRO A 108 18.82 -20.68 5.88
CA PRO A 108 17.69 -20.30 6.71
C PRO A 108 16.59 -19.66 5.88
N VAL A 109 15.35 -19.94 6.27
CA VAL A 109 14.18 -19.31 5.66
C VAL A 109 14.23 -17.81 5.90
N SER A 110 14.14 -17.02 4.82
CA SER A 110 14.20 -15.56 4.87
C SER A 110 13.32 -14.99 3.76
N LEU A 111 12.28 -14.27 4.15
CA LEU A 111 11.43 -13.48 3.27
C LEU A 111 11.81 -12.02 3.47
N LYS A 112 12.31 -11.37 2.42
CA LYS A 112 12.72 -9.97 2.51
C LYS A 112 11.85 -9.08 1.64
N LEU A 113 11.34 -8.03 2.25
CA LEU A 113 10.58 -7.00 1.59
C LEU A 113 11.16 -5.64 1.94
N GLY A 114 11.13 -4.71 1.00
CA GLY A 114 11.59 -3.36 1.27
C GLY A 114 11.25 -2.40 0.15
N PHE A 115 11.31 -1.13 0.48
CA PHE A 115 11.15 -0.05 -0.48
C PHE A 115 12.09 1.11 -0.14
N ALA A 116 12.34 1.95 -1.12
CA ALA A 116 12.98 3.24 -0.92
C ALA A 116 12.11 4.34 -1.51
N GLY A 117 12.13 5.49 -0.88
CA GLY A 117 11.58 6.75 -1.34
C GLY A 117 12.69 7.78 -1.53
N GLU A 118 12.29 9.04 -1.77
CA GLU A 118 13.23 10.17 -1.87
C GLU A 118 13.88 10.44 -0.51
N ASP A 119 13.10 10.43 0.57
CA ASP A 119 13.55 10.80 1.92
C ASP A 119 14.06 9.58 2.71
N PHE A 120 13.29 8.50 2.71
CA PHE A 120 13.54 7.31 3.52
C PHE A 120 13.32 6.01 2.75
N GLY A 121 14.03 4.98 3.19
CA GLY A 121 13.75 3.60 2.82
C GLY A 121 13.51 2.73 4.06
N TYR A 122 12.86 1.60 3.83
CA TYR A 122 12.54 0.59 4.83
C TYR A 122 12.69 -0.81 4.26
N ALA A 123 13.22 -1.72 5.07
CA ALA A 123 13.23 -3.13 4.75
C ALA A 123 12.98 -3.99 5.98
N ILE A 124 12.33 -5.13 5.76
CA ILE A 124 12.04 -6.15 6.76
C ILE A 124 12.52 -7.52 6.28
N ASP A 125 13.09 -8.30 7.18
CA ASP A 125 13.48 -9.70 7.00
C ASP A 125 12.69 -10.56 7.98
N LEU A 126 11.91 -11.49 7.45
CA LEU A 126 11.06 -12.42 8.17
C LEU A 126 11.59 -13.84 8.02
N GLY A 127 11.67 -14.56 9.12
CA GLY A 127 12.14 -15.94 9.14
C GLY A 127 11.41 -16.78 10.18
N LEU A 128 11.69 -18.07 10.22
CA LEU A 128 11.18 -18.95 11.26
C LEU A 128 11.90 -18.72 12.59
N PRO A 129 11.22 -18.91 13.71
CA PRO A 129 11.85 -18.91 15.03
C PRO A 129 12.95 -19.99 15.13
N ALA A 130 13.80 -19.88 16.14
CA ALA A 130 14.72 -20.96 16.46
C ALA A 130 13.92 -22.24 16.74
N PRO A 131 14.43 -23.42 16.34
CA PRO A 131 13.73 -24.69 16.60
C PRO A 131 13.40 -24.85 18.08
N SER A 132 12.13 -25.03 18.37
CA SER A 132 11.60 -25.16 19.74
C SER A 132 10.43 -26.14 19.78
N ARG A 133 10.00 -26.49 21.00
CA ARG A 133 8.78 -27.32 21.22
C ARG A 133 7.50 -26.48 21.24
N SER A 134 7.56 -25.22 20.87
CA SER A 134 6.39 -24.33 20.80
C SER A 134 5.40 -24.82 19.74
N LEU A 135 4.13 -24.74 20.04
CA LEU A 135 3.05 -24.93 19.07
C LEU A 135 3.07 -23.89 17.94
N PHE A 136 3.75 -22.76 18.16
CA PHE A 136 3.91 -21.65 17.23
C PHE A 136 5.24 -21.66 16.50
N ALA A 137 5.91 -22.81 16.39
CA ALA A 137 7.21 -22.94 15.75
C ALA A 137 7.21 -22.61 14.24
N HIS A 138 6.04 -22.45 13.65
CA HIS A 138 5.86 -22.05 12.23
C HIS A 138 5.43 -20.59 12.05
N ASP A 139 5.18 -19.87 13.13
CA ASP A 139 4.86 -18.44 13.05
C ASP A 139 6.12 -17.64 12.70
N PRO A 140 6.03 -16.68 11.80
CA PRO A 140 7.19 -15.89 11.40
C PRO A 140 7.63 -14.96 12.53
N GLU A 141 8.93 -14.80 12.65
CA GLU A 141 9.57 -13.77 13.45
C GLU A 141 10.23 -12.72 12.58
N ILE A 142 10.21 -11.49 13.04
CA ILE A 142 10.98 -10.41 12.45
C ILE A 142 12.44 -10.57 12.88
N LYS A 143 13.28 -10.95 11.93
CA LYS A 143 14.73 -11.13 12.17
C LYS A 143 15.47 -9.79 12.11
N ARG A 144 15.05 -8.92 11.19
CA ARG A 144 15.62 -7.61 11.04
C ARG A 144 14.61 -6.62 10.46
N GLU A 145 14.64 -5.39 10.94
CA GLU A 145 14.06 -4.24 10.27
C GLU A 145 15.10 -3.13 10.21
N VAL A 146 15.13 -2.40 9.10
CA VAL A 146 16.05 -1.30 8.90
C VAL A 146 15.37 -0.10 8.26
N ILE A 147 15.64 1.10 8.78
CA ILE A 147 15.25 2.38 8.18
C ILE A 147 16.51 3.13 7.81
N TRP A 148 16.54 3.74 6.64
CA TRP A 148 17.67 4.54 6.18
C TRP A 148 17.20 5.82 5.49
N GLY A 149 18.07 6.83 5.41
CA GLY A 149 17.83 8.07 4.68
C GLY A 149 18.20 7.94 3.20
N GLY A 150 17.35 8.50 2.34
CA GLY A 150 17.56 8.55 0.89
C GLY A 150 17.30 7.24 0.14
N PRO A 151 17.62 7.19 -1.17
CA PRO A 151 17.13 6.15 -2.07
C PRO A 151 17.88 4.80 -1.96
N PHE A 152 19.04 4.75 -1.30
CA PHE A 152 19.86 3.54 -1.23
C PHE A 152 20.32 3.24 0.19
N LEU A 153 20.18 1.99 0.64
CA LEU A 153 20.70 1.52 1.92
C LEU A 153 22.23 1.50 1.92
N ARG A 154 22.83 2.19 2.86
CA ARG A 154 24.27 2.18 3.16
C ARG A 154 24.46 2.17 4.67
N LEU A 155 25.60 1.67 5.14
CA LEU A 155 25.91 1.68 6.58
C LEU A 155 25.92 3.10 7.17
N GLY A 156 26.39 4.09 6.39
CA GLY A 156 26.50 5.48 6.83
C GLY A 156 25.16 6.24 6.90
N ASN A 157 24.12 5.79 6.19
CA ASN A 157 22.81 6.45 6.18
C ASN A 157 21.71 5.63 6.88
N THR A 158 22.08 4.53 7.55
CA THR A 158 21.15 3.77 8.38
C THR A 158 20.80 4.59 9.61
N LEU A 159 19.51 4.77 9.83
CA LEU A 159 18.93 5.57 10.93
C LEU A 159 18.43 4.67 12.06
N VAL A 160 17.77 3.56 11.70
CA VAL A 160 17.25 2.58 12.66
C VAL A 160 17.66 1.18 12.20
N ASP A 161 18.21 0.37 13.10
CA ASP A 161 18.53 -1.05 12.87
C ASP A 161 17.97 -1.88 14.03
N ARG A 162 16.94 -2.65 13.72
CA ARG A 162 16.41 -3.66 14.62
C ARG A 162 16.96 -5.03 14.27
N ARG A 163 17.40 -5.76 15.28
CA ARG A 163 17.81 -7.17 15.16
C ARG A 163 17.17 -7.98 16.28
N GLY A 164 16.19 -8.80 15.94
CA GLY A 164 15.37 -9.51 16.91
C GLY A 164 14.66 -8.55 17.86
N ALA A 165 14.91 -8.66 19.16
CA ALA A 165 14.29 -7.82 20.19
C ALA A 165 14.99 -6.45 20.39
N LEU A 166 16.20 -6.27 19.86
CA LEU A 166 17.01 -5.07 20.07
C LEU A 166 16.79 -4.06 18.93
N VAL A 167 16.46 -2.81 19.26
CA VAL A 167 16.39 -1.67 18.34
C VAL A 167 17.44 -0.63 18.71
N ARG A 168 18.21 -0.21 17.73
CA ARG A 168 19.14 0.90 17.83
C ARG A 168 18.79 1.99 16.86
N VAL A 169 18.88 3.22 17.32
CA VAL A 169 18.61 4.44 16.56
C VAL A 169 19.90 5.25 16.46
N ARG A 170 20.10 5.89 15.32
CA ARG A 170 21.27 6.73 15.06
C ARG A 170 21.16 8.02 15.87
N ASP A 171 22.24 8.35 16.60
CA ASP A 171 22.38 9.58 17.36
C ASP A 171 23.69 10.26 16.93
N GLY A 172 23.61 11.13 15.95
CA GLY A 172 24.78 11.71 15.31
C GLY A 172 25.67 10.63 14.65
N ARG A 173 26.88 10.41 15.22
CA ARG A 173 27.80 9.36 14.74
C ARG A 173 27.65 8.04 15.50
N ASP A 174 26.98 8.07 16.64
CA ASP A 174 26.84 6.93 17.55
C ASP A 174 25.49 6.22 17.38
N TRP A 175 25.33 5.13 18.10
CA TRP A 175 24.10 4.35 18.16
C TRP A 175 23.57 4.34 19.58
N ARG A 176 22.31 4.67 19.75
CA ARG A 176 21.59 4.58 21.02
C ARG A 176 20.58 3.45 20.96
N VAL A 177 20.46 2.70 22.05
CA VAL A 177 19.43 1.69 22.20
C VAL A 177 18.09 2.41 22.44
N ALA A 178 17.11 2.13 21.60
CA ALA A 178 15.75 2.65 21.70
C ALA A 178 14.75 1.63 22.26
N GLY A 179 15.10 0.32 22.23
CA GLY A 179 14.30 -0.75 22.80
C GLY A 179 15.10 -2.05 22.84
N GLU A 180 14.93 -2.83 23.92
CA GLU A 180 15.68 -4.10 24.17
C GLU A 180 14.78 -5.33 24.21
N HIS A 181 13.45 -5.16 24.31
CA HIS A 181 12.50 -6.24 24.50
C HIS A 181 11.34 -6.19 23.52
N LEU A 182 11.64 -5.86 22.23
CA LEU A 182 10.61 -5.83 21.22
C LEU A 182 10.05 -7.22 20.96
N ASN A 183 8.72 -7.28 20.85
CA ASN A 183 8.01 -8.48 20.46
C ASN A 183 8.46 -8.92 19.05
N PRO A 184 8.93 -10.16 18.85
CA PRO A 184 9.40 -10.62 17.55
C PRO A 184 8.30 -10.71 16.48
N PHE A 185 7.03 -10.69 16.86
CA PHE A 185 5.88 -10.81 15.95
C PHE A 185 5.32 -9.47 15.48
N GLU A 186 5.75 -8.37 16.07
CA GLU A 186 5.26 -7.02 15.76
C GLU A 186 6.36 -6.15 15.20
N SER A 187 6.05 -5.38 14.14
CA SER A 187 6.98 -4.42 13.56
C SER A 187 7.39 -3.33 14.57
N LEU A 188 8.58 -2.80 14.38
CA LEU A 188 9.06 -1.64 15.12
C LEU A 188 8.10 -0.45 15.02
N PHE A 189 7.30 -0.35 13.95
CA PHE A 189 6.30 0.69 13.78
C PHE A 189 5.17 0.65 14.81
N GLY A 190 4.85 -0.52 15.36
CA GLY A 190 3.86 -0.67 16.44
C GLY A 190 4.44 -0.43 17.84
N GLN A 191 5.75 -0.61 18.01
CA GLN A 191 6.37 -0.67 19.33
C GLN A 191 7.23 0.55 19.67
N ILE A 192 7.71 1.30 18.66
CA ILE A 192 8.51 2.51 18.84
C ILE A 192 7.66 3.74 18.52
N ALA A 193 7.43 4.59 19.51
CA ALA A 193 6.65 5.82 19.41
C ALA A 193 7.39 6.98 20.08
N ASP A 194 8.63 7.23 19.68
CA ASP A 194 9.46 8.28 20.23
C ASP A 194 9.68 9.41 19.20
N PRO A 195 8.89 10.50 19.26
CA PRO A 195 8.98 11.58 18.28
C PRO A 195 10.27 12.41 18.40
N ARG A 196 10.96 12.33 19.52
CA ARG A 196 12.20 13.09 19.74
C ARG A 196 13.44 12.34 19.26
N ASN A 197 13.45 11.05 19.47
CA ASN A 197 14.64 10.23 19.28
C ASN A 197 14.57 9.29 18.05
N ALA A 198 13.36 9.08 17.50
CA ALA A 198 13.14 8.26 16.32
C ALA A 198 11.97 8.82 15.46
N PRO A 199 12.02 10.10 15.06
CA PRO A 199 10.97 10.73 14.28
C PRO A 199 10.74 10.06 12.93
N GLU A 200 11.75 9.49 12.30
CA GLU A 200 11.70 8.75 11.03
C GLU A 200 10.81 7.51 11.12
N VAL A 201 10.74 6.86 12.28
CA VAL A 201 9.84 5.71 12.51
C VAL A 201 8.39 6.15 12.38
N LEU A 202 8.04 7.26 13.04
CA LEU A 202 6.69 7.82 13.00
C LEU A 202 6.33 8.33 11.61
N GLN A 203 7.25 9.02 10.94
CA GLN A 203 7.03 9.55 9.61
C GLN A 203 6.82 8.45 8.58
N LEU A 204 7.62 7.40 8.60
CA LEU A 204 7.45 6.24 7.72
C LEU A 204 6.16 5.48 8.03
N ARG A 205 5.84 5.29 9.31
CA ARG A 205 4.59 4.65 9.72
C ARG A 205 3.38 5.36 9.12
N GLU A 206 3.31 6.68 9.24
CA GLU A 206 2.20 7.48 8.68
C GLU A 206 2.21 7.45 7.14
N THR A 207 3.38 7.46 6.52
CA THR A 207 3.51 7.30 5.06
C THR A 207 2.93 5.96 4.61
N ILE A 208 3.31 4.85 5.24
CA ILE A 208 2.82 3.51 4.88
C ILE A 208 1.32 3.37 5.19
N ARG A 209 0.84 3.90 6.31
CA ARG A 209 -0.60 3.95 6.64
C ARG A 209 -1.42 4.74 5.63
N GLY A 210 -0.79 5.67 4.96
CA GLY A 210 -1.39 6.44 3.86
C GLY A 210 -1.55 5.64 2.55
N TRP A 211 -0.92 4.48 2.40
CA TRP A 211 -1.07 3.67 1.20
C TRP A 211 -2.50 3.14 1.06
N ARG A 212 -2.99 3.13 -0.18
CA ARG A 212 -4.34 2.66 -0.49
C ARG A 212 -4.27 1.52 -1.49
N PHE A 213 -5.10 0.51 -1.25
CA PHE A 213 -5.17 -0.71 -2.04
C PHE A 213 -6.59 -0.89 -2.54
N TYR A 214 -6.77 -0.77 -3.84
CA TYR A 214 -8.04 -0.98 -4.50
C TYR A 214 -7.96 -2.25 -5.34
N ASP A 215 -8.34 -3.38 -4.73
CA ASP A 215 -8.26 -4.69 -5.39
C ASP A 215 -9.35 -4.85 -6.44
N HIS A 216 -10.56 -4.48 -6.08
CA HIS A 216 -11.72 -4.69 -6.92
C HIS A 216 -12.87 -3.79 -6.49
N PHE A 217 -13.21 -2.84 -7.32
CA PHE A 217 -14.48 -2.12 -7.17
C PHE A 217 -15.61 -2.95 -7.75
N ARG A 218 -16.56 -3.35 -6.90
CA ARG A 218 -17.79 -3.96 -7.36
C ARG A 218 -18.61 -2.93 -8.14
N ALA A 219 -19.14 -3.36 -9.27
CA ALA A 219 -20.00 -2.56 -10.11
C ALA A 219 -21.27 -3.32 -10.55
N ASP A 220 -21.46 -4.54 -10.04
CA ASP A 220 -22.66 -5.34 -10.23
C ASP A 220 -23.92 -4.67 -9.59
N ALA A 221 -25.09 -5.26 -9.78
CA ALA A 221 -26.35 -4.71 -9.31
C ALA A 221 -26.40 -4.46 -7.80
N ASP A 222 -25.69 -5.30 -7.01
CA ASP A 222 -25.60 -5.20 -5.55
C ASP A 222 -24.37 -4.43 -5.07
N ALA A 223 -23.70 -3.71 -5.95
CA ALA A 223 -22.50 -2.95 -5.59
C ALA A 223 -22.80 -1.86 -4.54
N PRO A 224 -22.03 -1.75 -3.46
CA PRO A 224 -22.28 -0.77 -2.40
C PRO A 224 -22.36 0.68 -2.90
N ALA A 225 -21.56 1.02 -3.91
CA ALA A 225 -21.55 2.35 -4.52
C ALA A 225 -22.84 2.75 -5.23
N ARG A 226 -23.76 1.80 -5.50
CA ARG A 226 -25.07 2.06 -6.11
C ARG A 226 -26.12 2.53 -5.11
N LEU A 227 -25.86 2.29 -3.82
CA LEU A 227 -26.83 2.55 -2.75
C LEU A 227 -26.58 3.90 -2.07
N PRO A 228 -27.62 4.60 -1.61
CA PRO A 228 -27.45 5.78 -0.76
C PRO A 228 -26.75 5.42 0.54
N GLN A 229 -25.69 6.16 0.87
CA GLN A 229 -24.88 5.96 2.08
C GLN A 229 -25.01 7.14 3.04
N LEU A 230 -24.69 6.94 4.31
CA LEU A 230 -24.64 8.04 5.26
C LEU A 230 -23.58 9.06 4.82
N GLY A 231 -23.96 10.33 4.72
CA GLY A 231 -23.10 11.41 4.28
C GLY A 231 -22.14 11.83 5.39
N THR A 232 -20.87 11.42 5.27
CA THR A 232 -19.78 11.86 6.13
C THR A 232 -18.63 12.38 5.28
N ARG A 233 -17.86 13.32 5.82
CA ARG A 233 -16.68 13.81 5.11
C ARG A 233 -15.70 12.66 4.88
N THR A 234 -15.41 12.37 3.62
CA THR A 234 -14.63 11.21 3.17
C THR A 234 -13.40 11.69 2.40
N PRO A 235 -12.30 12.06 3.09
CA PRO A 235 -11.08 12.54 2.44
C PRO A 235 -10.38 11.47 1.60
N VAL A 236 -10.65 10.19 1.88
CA VAL A 236 -10.08 9.02 1.18
C VAL A 236 -11.20 8.04 0.92
N LEU A 237 -11.37 7.65 -0.34
CA LEU A 237 -12.36 6.65 -0.74
C LEU A 237 -12.08 5.31 -0.06
N SER A 238 -13.11 4.64 0.43
CA SER A 238 -13.02 3.29 1.00
C SER A 238 -12.59 2.26 -0.06
N HIS A 239 -11.98 1.17 0.36
CA HIS A 239 -11.45 0.13 -0.53
C HIS A 239 -12.51 -0.57 -1.38
N ASP A 240 -13.77 -0.61 -0.93
CA ASP A 240 -14.93 -1.18 -1.62
C ASP A 240 -15.78 -0.11 -2.34
N GLY A 241 -15.45 1.17 -2.16
CA GLY A 241 -16.11 2.29 -2.80
C GLY A 241 -17.53 2.59 -2.31
N HIS A 242 -17.97 2.02 -1.16
CA HIS A 242 -19.34 2.23 -0.64
C HIS A 242 -19.65 3.70 -0.38
N ASP A 243 -18.65 4.51 -0.06
CA ASP A 243 -18.75 5.92 0.28
C ASP A 243 -18.49 6.86 -0.92
N LEU A 244 -18.68 6.37 -2.16
CA LEU A 244 -18.40 7.12 -3.39
C LEU A 244 -19.06 8.50 -3.41
N ALA A 245 -20.36 8.59 -3.07
CA ALA A 245 -21.06 9.86 -3.08
C ALA A 245 -20.51 10.86 -2.05
N ALA A 246 -20.12 10.38 -0.86
CA ALA A 246 -19.52 11.20 0.18
C ALA A 246 -18.09 11.64 -0.19
N ALA A 247 -17.29 10.75 -0.81
CA ALA A 247 -15.98 11.10 -1.35
C ALA A 247 -16.11 12.16 -2.44
N TRP A 248 -17.07 12.00 -3.36
CA TRP A 248 -17.35 12.98 -4.41
C TRP A 248 -17.69 14.35 -3.84
N ALA A 249 -18.63 14.42 -2.88
CA ALA A 249 -18.99 15.64 -2.19
C ALA A 249 -17.77 16.27 -1.49
N THR A 250 -16.93 15.44 -0.85
CA THR A 250 -15.73 15.92 -0.15
C THR A 250 -14.70 16.51 -1.13
N ILE A 251 -14.48 15.87 -2.30
CA ILE A 251 -13.60 16.42 -3.34
C ILE A 251 -14.13 17.78 -3.83
N ARG A 252 -15.44 17.91 -4.01
CA ARG A 252 -16.07 19.17 -4.44
C ARG A 252 -15.96 20.28 -3.42
N GLU A 253 -15.90 19.98 -2.12
CA GLU A 253 -15.76 20.97 -1.06
C GLU A 253 -14.30 21.42 -0.81
N ILE A 254 -13.36 20.47 -0.82
CA ILE A 254 -11.99 20.72 -0.36
C ILE A 254 -10.89 20.20 -1.31
N GLY A 255 -11.27 19.58 -2.43
CA GLY A 255 -10.36 19.01 -3.42
C GLY A 255 -10.22 19.90 -4.67
N ASP A 256 -9.67 19.29 -5.72
CA ASP A 256 -9.53 19.91 -7.04
C ASP A 256 -10.77 19.60 -7.89
N VAL A 257 -11.74 20.53 -7.85
CA VAL A 257 -13.02 20.38 -8.57
C VAL A 257 -12.83 20.48 -10.08
N GLU A 258 -11.90 21.30 -10.56
CA GLU A 258 -11.64 21.48 -11.99
C GLU A 258 -11.07 20.20 -12.59
N ALA A 259 -10.10 19.59 -11.92
CA ALA A 259 -9.52 18.31 -12.36
C ALA A 259 -10.55 17.17 -12.29
N LEU A 260 -11.45 17.15 -11.28
CA LEU A 260 -12.53 16.18 -11.16
C LEU A 260 -13.52 16.29 -12.32
N ASP A 261 -13.98 17.51 -12.61
CA ASP A 261 -14.95 17.77 -13.68
C ASP A 261 -14.32 17.52 -15.07
N ALA A 262 -13.05 17.86 -15.26
CA ALA A 262 -12.30 17.55 -16.47
C ALA A 262 -12.18 16.04 -16.71
N ALA A 263 -11.89 15.24 -15.70
CA ALA A 263 -11.82 13.79 -15.79
C ALA A 263 -13.16 13.17 -16.17
N VAL A 264 -14.29 13.72 -15.67
CA VAL A 264 -15.63 13.28 -16.10
C VAL A 264 -15.89 13.66 -17.55
N ALA A 265 -15.57 14.90 -17.94
CA ALA A 265 -15.84 15.41 -19.30
C ALA A 265 -15.00 14.69 -20.36
N ASP A 266 -13.77 14.25 -20.03
CA ASP A 266 -12.90 13.49 -20.93
C ASP A 266 -13.50 12.13 -21.31
N ALA A 267 -14.08 11.43 -20.35
CA ALA A 267 -14.71 10.13 -20.61
C ALA A 267 -16.17 10.23 -21.10
N PHE A 268 -16.89 11.26 -20.64
CA PHE A 268 -18.32 11.44 -20.90
C PHE A 268 -18.61 12.90 -21.33
N PRO A 269 -18.37 13.27 -22.57
CA PRO A 269 -18.54 14.63 -23.03
C PRO A 269 -19.90 15.21 -22.70
N GLY A 270 -19.94 16.37 -22.03
CA GLY A 270 -21.16 17.04 -21.61
C GLY A 270 -21.89 16.44 -20.40
N ALA A 271 -21.32 15.40 -19.78
CA ALA A 271 -21.86 14.83 -18.55
C ALA A 271 -21.40 15.61 -17.30
N ARG A 272 -22.17 15.49 -16.23
CA ARG A 272 -21.86 16.03 -14.90
C ARG A 272 -22.27 15.04 -13.83
N VAL A 273 -21.51 15.01 -12.75
CA VAL A 273 -21.80 14.21 -11.56
C VAL A 273 -22.20 15.12 -10.42
N GLU A 274 -23.35 14.85 -9.84
CA GLU A 274 -23.93 15.60 -8.72
C GLU A 274 -24.15 14.65 -7.54
N VAL A 275 -24.24 15.20 -6.33
CA VAL A 275 -24.57 14.44 -5.13
C VAL A 275 -25.92 14.91 -4.63
N LEU A 276 -26.88 13.98 -4.58
CA LEU A 276 -28.19 14.22 -3.97
C LEU A 276 -28.11 13.93 -2.48
N VAL A 277 -28.62 14.85 -1.67
CA VAL A 277 -28.65 14.72 -0.21
C VAL A 277 -30.10 14.66 0.27
N GLU A 278 -30.47 13.52 0.84
CA GLU A 278 -31.80 13.28 1.39
C GLU A 278 -31.72 12.62 2.77
N GLY A 279 -32.25 13.25 3.79
CA GLY A 279 -32.27 12.71 5.14
C GLY A 279 -30.89 12.36 5.71
N GLY A 280 -29.84 13.11 5.32
CA GLY A 280 -28.46 12.86 5.72
C GLY A 280 -27.80 11.72 4.96
N ARG A 281 -28.45 11.14 3.97
CA ARG A 281 -27.89 10.16 3.04
C ARG A 281 -27.47 10.82 1.75
N PHE A 282 -26.33 10.39 1.21
CA PHE A 282 -25.78 10.86 -0.04
C PHE A 282 -25.94 9.76 -1.10
N SER A 283 -26.38 10.17 -2.28
CA SER A 283 -26.43 9.33 -3.47
C SER A 283 -25.86 10.07 -4.66
N LEU A 284 -25.20 9.33 -5.54
CA LEU A 284 -24.59 9.90 -6.73
C LEU A 284 -25.62 9.98 -7.85
N GLN A 285 -25.67 11.11 -8.52
CA GLN A 285 -26.46 11.36 -9.72
C GLN A 285 -25.55 11.69 -10.89
N PHE A 286 -25.87 11.12 -12.04
CA PHE A 286 -25.15 11.31 -13.29
C PHE A 286 -26.06 12.00 -14.31
N ARG A 287 -25.73 13.23 -14.65
CA ARG A 287 -26.43 14.01 -15.65
C ARG A 287 -25.70 13.91 -16.98
N GLN A 288 -26.38 13.42 -18.00
CA GLN A 288 -25.82 13.23 -19.34
C GLN A 288 -26.61 14.06 -20.36
N HIS A 289 -25.90 14.56 -21.37
CA HIS A 289 -26.54 15.28 -22.46
C HIS A 289 -27.57 14.40 -23.19
N GLY A 290 -28.70 14.98 -23.51
CA GLY A 290 -29.82 14.27 -24.19
C GLY A 290 -30.77 13.52 -23.26
N LEU A 291 -30.50 13.45 -21.95
CA LEU A 291 -31.45 12.88 -20.98
C LEU A 291 -32.21 13.98 -20.25
N LEU A 292 -33.52 13.77 -20.07
CA LEU A 292 -34.41 14.75 -19.41
C LEU A 292 -34.23 14.78 -17.89
N ARG A 293 -33.72 13.70 -17.29
CA ARG A 293 -33.47 13.61 -15.86
C ARG A 293 -32.07 13.01 -15.62
N PRO A 294 -31.48 13.25 -14.45
CA PRO A 294 -30.24 12.55 -14.06
C PRO A 294 -30.56 11.05 -13.85
N LEU A 295 -29.51 10.24 -14.07
CA LEU A 295 -29.49 8.83 -13.72
C LEU A 295 -28.98 8.68 -12.28
N SER A 296 -29.63 7.84 -11.50
CA SER A 296 -29.09 7.42 -10.19
C SER A 296 -27.90 6.46 -10.36
N ALA A 297 -27.09 6.29 -9.33
CA ALA A 297 -25.99 5.32 -9.33
C ALA A 297 -26.48 3.88 -9.65
N ALA A 298 -27.72 3.54 -9.28
CA ALA A 298 -28.33 2.25 -9.58
C ALA A 298 -28.57 2.01 -11.09
N GLU A 299 -28.75 3.08 -11.85
CA GLU A 299 -29.04 3.04 -13.30
C GLU A 299 -27.76 3.08 -14.17
N LEU A 300 -26.59 3.36 -13.58
CA LEU A 300 -25.34 3.44 -14.31
C LEU A 300 -24.89 2.06 -14.81
N SER A 301 -24.26 2.02 -15.98
CA SER A 301 -23.54 0.83 -16.41
C SER A 301 -22.41 0.51 -15.47
N ASP A 302 -21.99 -0.77 -15.40
CA ASP A 302 -20.86 -1.21 -14.58
C ASP A 302 -19.57 -0.47 -14.94
N GLY A 303 -19.35 -0.22 -16.24
CA GLY A 303 -18.20 0.53 -16.73
C GLY A 303 -18.20 1.98 -16.25
N THR A 304 -19.35 2.65 -16.35
CA THR A 304 -19.52 4.04 -15.89
C THR A 304 -19.26 4.14 -14.38
N LEU A 305 -19.92 3.27 -13.59
CA LEU A 305 -19.74 3.28 -12.14
C LEU A 305 -18.29 3.01 -11.72
N ARG A 306 -17.64 2.03 -12.36
CA ARG A 306 -16.25 1.70 -12.11
C ARG A 306 -15.32 2.85 -12.46
N TYR A 307 -15.59 3.54 -13.56
CA TYR A 307 -14.81 4.72 -13.95
C TYR A 307 -14.92 5.84 -12.91
N LEU A 308 -16.14 6.13 -12.43
CA LEU A 308 -16.36 7.14 -11.38
C LEU A 308 -15.67 6.77 -10.06
N LEU A 309 -15.66 5.48 -9.69
CA LEU A 309 -14.91 4.98 -8.53
C LEU A 309 -13.40 5.22 -8.68
N TRP A 310 -12.84 4.98 -9.87
CA TRP A 310 -11.43 5.26 -10.14
C TRP A 310 -11.10 6.75 -10.09
N ILE A 311 -11.94 7.60 -10.68
CA ILE A 311 -11.76 9.05 -10.56
C ILE A 311 -11.75 9.47 -9.09
N ALA A 312 -12.75 9.05 -8.31
CA ALA A 312 -12.80 9.39 -6.89
C ALA A 312 -11.56 8.90 -6.13
N ALA A 313 -11.11 7.66 -6.39
CA ALA A 313 -9.91 7.10 -5.76
C ALA A 313 -8.63 7.92 -6.08
N LEU A 314 -8.52 8.46 -7.30
CA LEU A 314 -7.36 9.25 -7.73
C LEU A 314 -7.41 10.70 -7.24
N HIS A 315 -8.61 11.26 -7.05
CA HIS A 315 -8.80 12.65 -6.60
C HIS A 315 -8.99 12.79 -5.09
N THR A 316 -9.22 11.69 -4.36
CA THR A 316 -9.18 11.72 -2.89
C THR A 316 -7.73 11.87 -2.39
N ARG A 317 -7.57 12.47 -1.20
CA ARG A 317 -6.24 12.67 -0.60
C ARG A 317 -5.61 11.33 -0.24
N SER A 318 -4.65 10.87 -1.02
CA SER A 318 -3.89 9.65 -0.75
C SER A 318 -2.41 9.88 -0.99
N ALA A 319 -1.56 9.33 -0.12
CA ALA A 319 -0.10 9.39 -0.30
C ALA A 319 0.34 8.52 -1.49
N ILE A 320 -0.23 7.33 -1.62
CA ILE A 320 0.05 6.37 -2.71
C ILE A 320 -1.21 5.56 -2.93
N SER A 321 -1.71 5.54 -4.15
CA SER A 321 -2.82 4.68 -4.57
C SER A 321 -2.28 3.51 -5.39
N LEU A 322 -2.63 2.30 -4.98
CA LEU A 322 -2.27 1.05 -5.63
C LEU A 322 -3.55 0.37 -6.11
N ALA A 323 -3.62 0.15 -7.40
CA ALA A 323 -4.78 -0.43 -8.04
C ALA A 323 -4.45 -1.80 -8.63
N ASN A 324 -5.30 -2.78 -8.39
CA ASN A 324 -5.27 -4.07 -9.06
C ASN A 324 -6.50 -4.16 -9.97
N SER A 325 -6.29 -3.94 -11.27
CA SER A 325 -7.32 -4.19 -12.27
C SER A 325 -7.15 -5.60 -12.80
N LEU A 326 -8.03 -6.50 -12.39
CA LEU A 326 -8.20 -7.78 -13.06
C LEU A 326 -8.94 -7.49 -14.37
N ALA A 327 -8.22 -7.50 -15.48
CA ALA A 327 -8.80 -7.52 -16.82
C ALA A 327 -9.35 -8.90 -17.13
#